data_9177e54f38b8be432298ebe04df62167
#
_entry.id   9177e54f38b8be432298ebe04df62167
#
_cell.length_a   1.000
_cell.length_b   1.000
_cell.length_c   1.000
_cell.angle_alpha   90.00
_cell.angle_beta   90.00
_cell.angle_gamma   90.00
#
_symmetry.space_group_name_H-M   'P 1'
#
loop_
_entity.id
_entity.type
_entity.pdbx_description
1 polymer ?
#
loop_
_entity_poly.entity_id
_entity_poly.type
_entity_poly.pdbx_seq_one_letter_code
_entity_poly.pdbx_strand_id
1 'polypeptide(L)'
;MSVNVTKDAVETLATKNVPRIGETYVCFIDPHQSRRIRDNPEFIEMTKYAAPGNFMIGEIGRLNDVVYIETTQVRQYAPGAGPAGGTGQGNAGVTHGALYLGDNAFGHAIALPVELRDGGVLDFGREHALCWYAIWGFGLITDQSVVQAWTN
;
A
#
# COMPACT_ATOMS: atom_id res chain seq x y z
N MET A 1 -14.96 1.62 4.21
CA MET A 1 -13.99 2.62 4.68
C MET A 1 -14.65 3.99 4.67
N SER A 2 -14.43 4.85 5.69
CA SER A 2 -15.00 6.21 5.76
C SER A 2 -13.87 7.26 5.77
N VAL A 3 -14.22 8.50 5.42
CA VAL A 3 -13.27 9.63 5.44
C VAL A 3 -12.72 9.91 6.84
N ASN A 4 -13.51 9.63 7.89
CA ASN A 4 -13.06 9.82 9.27
C ASN A 4 -11.86 8.93 9.61
N VAL A 5 -11.83 7.68 9.15
CA VAL A 5 -10.69 6.77 9.34
C VAL A 5 -9.41 7.35 8.72
N THR A 6 -9.54 8.02 7.59
CA THR A 6 -8.40 8.71 6.96
C THR A 6 -7.94 9.90 7.80
N LYS A 7 -8.87 10.71 8.32
CA LYS A 7 -8.54 11.85 9.20
C LYS A 7 -7.80 11.37 10.44
N ASP A 8 -8.28 10.31 11.08
CA ASP A 8 -7.65 9.71 12.26
C ASP A 8 -6.24 9.15 11.96
N ALA A 9 -6.07 8.51 10.80
CA ALA A 9 -4.77 7.98 10.38
C ALA A 9 -3.77 9.11 10.09
N VAL A 10 -4.19 10.17 9.41
CA VAL A 10 -3.36 11.36 9.13
C VAL A 10 -3.00 12.08 10.43
N GLU A 11 -3.94 12.25 11.36
CA GLU A 11 -3.68 12.82 12.68
C GLU A 11 -2.63 12.00 13.44
N THR A 12 -2.74 10.67 13.40
CA THR A 12 -1.78 9.78 14.05
C THR A 12 -0.38 9.93 13.46
N LEU A 13 -0.24 10.00 12.13
CA LEU A 13 1.05 10.20 11.47
C LEU A 13 1.62 11.59 11.77
N ALA A 14 0.79 12.63 11.73
CA ALA A 14 1.20 13.99 12.02
C ALA A 14 1.63 14.17 13.48
N THR A 15 0.92 13.57 14.43
CA THR A 15 1.25 13.60 15.86
C THR A 15 2.60 12.92 16.15
N LYS A 16 2.95 11.88 15.37
CA LYS A 16 4.24 11.20 15.45
C LYS A 16 5.35 11.94 14.69
N ASN A 17 5.09 13.12 14.15
CA ASN A 17 6.02 13.92 13.32
C ASN A 17 6.61 13.13 12.14
N VAL A 18 5.82 12.27 11.52
CA VAL A 18 6.23 11.51 10.34
C VAL A 18 6.30 12.42 9.13
N PRO A 19 7.44 12.50 8.42
CA PRO A 19 7.54 13.29 7.20
C PRO A 19 6.66 12.73 6.10
N ARG A 20 6.17 13.59 5.21
CA ARG A 20 5.37 13.24 4.06
C ARG A 20 6.27 12.74 2.91
N ILE A 21 5.74 11.90 2.05
CA ILE A 21 6.39 11.49 0.81
C ILE A 21 6.12 12.57 -0.24
N GLY A 22 7.05 13.52 -0.39
CA GLY A 22 6.83 14.72 -1.16
C GLY A 22 5.85 15.66 -0.46
N GLU A 23 4.67 15.85 -1.01
CA GLU A 23 3.64 16.75 -0.45
C GLU A 23 2.57 16.03 0.39
N THR A 24 2.44 14.70 0.22
CA THR A 24 1.32 13.92 0.77
C THR A 24 1.79 12.62 1.41
N TYR A 25 0.92 12.02 2.20
CA TYR A 25 1.03 10.62 2.60
C TYR A 25 0.50 9.71 1.51
N VAL A 26 0.90 8.45 1.49
CA VAL A 26 0.42 7.45 0.54
C VAL A 26 -0.42 6.41 1.26
N CYS A 27 -1.55 6.04 0.70
CA CYS A 27 -2.41 5.00 1.23
C CYS A 27 -2.69 3.93 0.19
N PHE A 28 -2.37 2.69 0.53
CA PHE A 28 -2.74 1.52 -0.26
C PHE A 28 -4.06 0.96 0.24
N ILE A 29 -5.02 0.82 -0.67
CA ILE A 29 -6.36 0.35 -0.37
C ILE A 29 -6.80 -0.76 -1.32
N ASP A 30 -7.73 -1.58 -0.85
CA ASP A 30 -8.38 -2.62 -1.64
C ASP A 30 -9.51 -2.02 -2.52
N PRO A 31 -9.85 -2.64 -3.67
CA PRO A 31 -10.95 -2.20 -4.52
C PRO A 31 -12.30 -2.07 -3.79
N HIS A 32 -12.56 -2.90 -2.80
CA HIS A 32 -13.77 -2.80 -1.97
C HIS A 32 -13.79 -1.53 -1.12
N GLN A 33 -12.65 -1.14 -0.55
CA GLN A 33 -12.48 0.11 0.20
C GLN A 33 -12.55 1.32 -0.72
N SER A 34 -11.94 1.23 -1.91
CA SER A 34 -11.94 2.25 -2.96
C SER A 34 -13.37 2.63 -3.35
N ARG A 35 -14.23 1.62 -3.62
CA ARG A 35 -15.63 1.85 -3.93
C ARG A 35 -16.35 2.66 -2.85
N ARG A 36 -16.14 2.30 -1.57
CA ARG A 36 -16.78 3.00 -0.45
C ARG A 36 -16.30 4.44 -0.25
N ILE A 37 -15.03 4.72 -0.56
CA ILE A 37 -14.50 6.08 -0.52
C ILE A 37 -15.15 6.93 -1.62
N ARG A 38 -15.28 6.38 -2.82
CA ARG A 38 -15.87 7.07 -3.98
C ARG A 38 -17.36 7.39 -3.77
N ASP A 39 -18.07 6.62 -2.96
CA ASP A 39 -19.46 6.87 -2.61
C ASP A 39 -19.62 7.99 -1.56
N ASN A 40 -18.52 8.47 -0.97
CA ASN A 40 -18.57 9.51 0.05
C ASN A 40 -18.74 10.90 -0.59
N PRO A 41 -19.72 11.72 -0.15
CA PRO A 41 -19.99 13.03 -0.71
C PRO A 41 -18.78 14.00 -0.61
N GLU A 42 -18.02 13.97 0.49
CA GLU A 42 -16.81 14.79 0.63
C GLU A 42 -15.78 14.48 -0.46
N PHE A 43 -15.61 13.19 -0.77
CA PHE A 43 -14.68 12.76 -1.82
C PHE A 43 -15.15 13.21 -3.22
N ILE A 44 -16.46 13.08 -3.49
CA ILE A 44 -17.07 13.50 -4.75
C ILE A 44 -16.90 15.01 -4.97
N GLU A 45 -17.09 15.81 -3.94
CA GLU A 45 -16.92 17.27 -4.03
C GLU A 45 -15.47 17.66 -4.32
N MET A 46 -14.52 17.05 -3.63
CA MET A 46 -13.09 17.32 -3.85
C MET A 46 -12.60 16.88 -5.23
N THR A 47 -13.11 15.75 -5.72
CA THR A 47 -12.76 15.22 -7.05
C THR A 47 -13.23 16.13 -8.19
N LYS A 48 -14.29 16.91 -8.01
CA LYS A 48 -14.76 17.89 -9.01
C LYS A 48 -13.74 19.00 -9.29
N TYR A 49 -12.86 19.29 -8.35
CA TYR A 49 -11.83 20.33 -8.48
C TYR A 49 -10.44 19.77 -8.80
N ALA A 50 -10.28 18.43 -8.86
CA ALA A 50 -9.01 17.80 -9.17
C ALA A 50 -8.67 17.87 -10.65
N ALA A 51 -7.38 18.06 -10.97
CA ALA A 51 -6.91 18.04 -12.36
C ALA A 51 -7.07 16.64 -12.98
N PRO A 52 -7.60 16.53 -14.22
CA PRO A 52 -7.93 15.23 -14.82
C PRO A 52 -6.71 14.33 -15.15
N GLY A 53 -5.50 14.86 -15.08
CA GLY A 53 -4.27 14.12 -15.43
C GLY A 53 -3.91 12.96 -14.48
N ASN A 54 -4.30 13.04 -13.22
CA ASN A 54 -3.90 12.04 -12.21
C ASN A 54 -4.73 10.75 -12.29
N PHE A 55 -5.90 10.81 -12.91
CA PHE A 55 -6.81 9.66 -13.05
C PHE A 55 -6.24 8.53 -13.93
N MET A 56 -5.28 8.85 -14.80
CA MET A 56 -4.69 7.91 -15.76
C MET A 56 -3.57 7.03 -15.17
N ILE A 57 -3.08 7.32 -13.96
CA ILE A 57 -1.89 6.67 -13.36
C ILE A 57 -2.28 5.64 -12.26
N GLY A 58 -3.58 5.32 -12.12
CA GLY A 58 -4.06 4.44 -11.05
C GLY A 58 -4.23 5.13 -9.70
N GLU A 59 -3.96 6.44 -9.62
CA GLU A 59 -4.31 7.27 -8.47
C GLU A 59 -5.83 7.46 -8.46
N ILE A 60 -6.49 7.09 -7.36
CA ILE A 60 -7.93 7.24 -7.22
C ILE A 60 -8.30 8.70 -6.95
N GLY A 61 -7.41 9.43 -6.27
CA GLY A 61 -7.59 10.83 -5.89
C GLY A 61 -6.80 11.18 -4.65
N ARG A 62 -6.86 12.45 -4.29
CA ARG A 62 -6.26 13.00 -3.08
C ARG A 62 -7.35 13.46 -2.13
N LEU A 63 -7.24 13.08 -0.87
CA LEU A 63 -8.14 13.52 0.19
C LEU A 63 -7.35 13.68 1.49
N ASN A 64 -7.49 14.84 2.16
CA ASN A 64 -6.83 15.13 3.44
C ASN A 64 -5.32 14.83 3.44
N ASP A 65 -4.60 15.34 2.44
CA ASP A 65 -3.15 15.13 2.27
C ASP A 65 -2.73 13.66 2.06
N VAL A 66 -3.63 12.80 1.60
CA VAL A 66 -3.38 11.40 1.28
C VAL A 66 -3.67 11.12 -0.18
N VAL A 67 -2.72 10.48 -0.86
CA VAL A 67 -2.90 9.89 -2.19
C VAL A 67 -3.29 8.42 -2.04
N TYR A 68 -4.38 8.02 -2.69
CA TYR A 68 -4.86 6.65 -2.65
C TYR A 68 -4.40 5.86 -3.87
N ILE A 69 -3.81 4.70 -3.61
CA ILE A 69 -3.41 3.73 -4.63
C ILE A 69 -4.20 2.45 -4.41
N GLU A 70 -4.92 2.03 -5.45
CA GLU A 70 -5.69 0.80 -5.42
C GLU A 70 -4.82 -0.40 -5.74
N THR A 71 -4.86 -1.42 -4.89
CA THR A 71 -4.15 -2.68 -5.10
C THR A 71 -4.90 -3.85 -4.45
N THR A 72 -4.85 -5.00 -5.09
CA THR A 72 -5.42 -6.25 -4.55
C THR A 72 -4.49 -6.97 -3.57
N GLN A 73 -3.27 -6.45 -3.36
CA GLN A 73 -2.25 -7.06 -2.50
C GLN A 73 -2.40 -6.67 -1.02
N VAL A 74 -3.37 -5.84 -0.70
CA VAL A 74 -3.64 -5.44 0.68
C VAL A 74 -4.17 -6.63 1.48
N ARG A 75 -3.71 -6.75 2.73
CA ARG A 75 -4.08 -7.86 3.59
C ARG A 75 -5.56 -7.85 3.94
N GLN A 76 -6.16 -9.01 3.80
CA GLN A 76 -7.57 -9.26 4.14
C GLN A 76 -7.66 -10.32 5.23
N TYR A 77 -8.66 -10.21 6.09
CA TYR A 77 -8.99 -11.23 7.09
C TYR A 77 -10.37 -11.78 6.85
N ALA A 78 -10.53 -13.08 7.02
CA ALA A 78 -11.81 -13.76 6.95
C ALA A 78 -12.78 -13.25 8.02
N PRO A 79 -14.10 -13.44 7.85
CA PRO A 79 -15.10 -13.07 8.85
C PRO A 79 -14.77 -13.66 10.22
N GLY A 80 -14.80 -12.81 11.26
CA GLY A 80 -14.44 -13.21 12.62
C GLY A 80 -12.94 -13.31 12.92
N ALA A 81 -12.07 -13.22 11.91
CA ALA A 81 -10.64 -13.08 12.08
C ALA A 81 -10.24 -11.60 12.10
N GLY A 82 -9.20 -11.27 12.85
CA GLY A 82 -8.66 -9.91 12.96
C GLY A 82 -7.16 -9.93 13.13
N PRO A 83 -6.50 -8.79 13.08
CA PRO A 83 -5.09 -8.68 13.43
C PRO A 83 -4.90 -9.09 14.89
N ALA A 84 -3.78 -9.75 15.20
CA ALA A 84 -3.44 -10.13 16.56
C ALA A 84 -3.42 -8.88 17.47
N GLY A 85 -4.29 -8.85 18.48
CA GLY A 85 -4.47 -7.71 19.39
C GLY A 85 -5.59 -6.73 19.04
N GLY A 86 -6.23 -6.88 17.87
CA GLY A 86 -7.41 -6.08 17.51
C GLY A 86 -8.70 -6.73 18.01
N THR A 87 -9.60 -5.93 18.60
CA THR A 87 -10.96 -6.34 18.93
C THR A 87 -11.80 -6.42 17.66
N GLY A 88 -11.41 -7.28 16.72
CA GLY A 88 -12.20 -7.60 15.53
C GLY A 88 -13.41 -8.47 15.85
N GLN A 89 -13.90 -8.38 17.06
CA GLN A 89 -15.07 -9.14 17.51
C GLN A 89 -16.33 -8.63 16.81
N GLY A 90 -16.93 -9.49 16.01
CA GLY A 90 -18.28 -9.32 15.53
C GLY A 90 -18.46 -8.87 14.08
N ASN A 91 -17.40 -8.68 13.30
CA ASN A 91 -17.57 -8.40 11.88
C ASN A 91 -17.99 -9.67 11.12
N ALA A 92 -19.23 -9.71 10.69
CA ALA A 92 -19.76 -10.80 9.86
C ALA A 92 -19.17 -10.82 8.43
N GLY A 93 -18.39 -9.80 8.07
CA GLY A 93 -17.77 -9.65 6.74
C GLY A 93 -16.26 -9.74 6.75
N VAL A 94 -15.67 -9.79 5.56
CA VAL A 94 -14.22 -9.73 5.36
C VAL A 94 -13.71 -8.35 5.82
N THR A 95 -12.65 -8.35 6.60
CA THR A 95 -11.99 -7.11 7.04
C THR A 95 -10.82 -6.81 6.11
N HIS A 96 -10.81 -5.61 5.54
CA HIS A 96 -9.78 -5.13 4.63
C HIS A 96 -8.86 -4.15 5.35
N GLY A 97 -7.54 -4.32 5.17
CA GLY A 97 -6.54 -3.43 5.74
C GLY A 97 -6.22 -2.29 4.79
N ALA A 98 -6.31 -1.04 5.24
CA ALA A 98 -5.73 0.10 4.54
C ALA A 98 -4.37 0.41 5.15
N LEU A 99 -3.36 0.65 4.33
CA LEU A 99 -1.99 0.90 4.76
C LEU A 99 -1.60 2.33 4.44
N TYR A 100 -1.47 3.17 5.46
CA TYR A 100 -1.01 4.55 5.35
C TYR A 100 0.48 4.62 5.61
N LEU A 101 1.21 5.26 4.70
CA LEU A 101 2.67 5.36 4.73
C LEU A 101 3.12 6.82 4.70
N GLY A 102 4.06 7.11 5.58
CA GLY A 102 4.89 8.30 5.49
C GLY A 102 6.26 7.97 4.91
N ASP A 103 7.14 8.97 4.87
CA ASP A 103 8.51 8.78 4.41
C ASP A 103 9.31 7.87 5.34
N ASN A 104 10.34 7.22 4.79
CA ASN A 104 11.20 6.28 5.52
C ASN A 104 10.49 5.11 6.20
N ALA A 105 9.32 4.68 5.67
CA ALA A 105 8.59 3.53 6.19
C ALA A 105 9.31 2.21 5.89
N PHE A 106 9.69 2.00 4.62
CA PHE A 106 10.33 0.76 4.16
C PHE A 106 11.64 1.03 3.46
N GLY A 107 12.58 0.09 3.63
CA GLY A 107 13.85 0.08 2.91
C GLY A 107 13.98 -1.11 1.99
N HIS A 108 14.62 -0.90 0.85
CA HIS A 108 15.03 -1.92 -0.09
C HIS A 108 16.56 -2.02 -0.06
N ALA A 109 17.08 -3.10 0.52
CA ALA A 109 18.51 -3.39 0.53
C ALA A 109 18.88 -4.27 -0.66
N ILE A 110 19.82 -3.82 -1.48
CA ILE A 110 20.33 -4.55 -2.64
C ILE A 110 21.78 -4.92 -2.37
N ALA A 111 22.07 -6.20 -2.12
CA ALA A 111 23.42 -6.71 -2.00
C ALA A 111 24.00 -7.09 -3.38
N LEU A 112 23.16 -7.65 -4.24
CA LEU A 112 23.50 -7.97 -5.62
C LEU A 112 22.34 -7.55 -6.52
N PRO A 113 22.57 -6.67 -7.51
CA PRO A 113 21.54 -6.33 -8.49
C PRO A 113 21.19 -7.55 -9.36
N VAL A 114 20.06 -7.46 -10.04
CA VAL A 114 19.65 -8.53 -10.96
C VAL A 114 20.66 -8.63 -12.11
N GLU A 115 21.27 -9.79 -12.24
CA GLU A 115 22.20 -10.09 -13.34
C GLU A 115 21.82 -11.42 -14.01
N LEU A 116 22.06 -11.47 -15.32
CA LEU A 116 21.94 -12.71 -16.10
C LEU A 116 23.25 -13.48 -16.01
N ARG A 117 23.18 -14.75 -15.65
CA ARG A 117 24.30 -15.66 -15.65
C ARG A 117 24.08 -16.76 -16.66
N ASP A 118 25.09 -16.96 -17.48
CA ASP A 118 25.19 -18.05 -18.45
C ASP A 118 25.89 -19.23 -17.80
N GLY A 119 25.23 -20.37 -17.75
CA GLY A 119 25.80 -21.64 -17.27
C GLY A 119 26.60 -22.40 -18.30
N GLY A 120 26.70 -21.87 -19.51
CA GLY A 120 27.37 -22.52 -20.64
C GLY A 120 26.52 -23.58 -21.34
N VAL A 121 27.11 -24.17 -22.31
CA VAL A 121 26.50 -25.21 -23.16
C VAL A 121 26.68 -26.57 -22.50
N LEU A 122 25.59 -27.29 -22.32
CA LEU A 122 25.53 -28.64 -21.78
C LEU A 122 25.06 -29.64 -22.85
N ASP A 123 25.24 -30.92 -22.57
CA ASP A 123 24.76 -32.05 -23.38
C ASP A 123 25.08 -31.93 -24.87
N PHE A 124 26.40 -31.82 -25.18
CA PHE A 124 26.91 -31.73 -26.55
C PHE A 124 26.29 -30.62 -27.42
N GLY A 125 25.92 -29.51 -26.81
CA GLY A 125 25.36 -28.35 -27.51
C GLY A 125 23.85 -28.36 -27.64
N ARG A 126 23.12 -29.27 -26.96
CA ARG A 126 21.68 -29.35 -27.02
C ARG A 126 20.98 -28.47 -25.95
N GLU A 127 21.66 -28.23 -24.82
CA GLU A 127 21.11 -27.46 -23.73
C GLU A 127 21.99 -26.23 -23.42
N HIS A 128 21.37 -25.10 -23.22
CA HIS A 128 22.01 -23.86 -22.80
C HIS A 128 21.34 -23.34 -21.54
N ALA A 129 22.05 -23.41 -20.42
CA ALA A 129 21.51 -23.01 -19.12
C ALA A 129 21.68 -21.51 -18.94
N LEU A 130 20.55 -20.81 -18.79
CA LEU A 130 20.51 -19.40 -18.45
C LEU A 130 19.77 -19.24 -17.13
N CYS A 131 20.34 -18.46 -16.21
CA CYS A 131 19.66 -18.08 -14.99
C CYS A 131 19.85 -16.58 -14.69
N TRP A 132 18.87 -15.97 -14.08
CA TRP A 132 19.02 -14.66 -13.48
C TRP A 132 19.21 -14.83 -11.96
N TYR A 133 20.03 -13.97 -11.40
CA TYR A 133 20.42 -14.03 -10.00
C TYR A 133 20.35 -12.64 -9.37
N ALA A 134 19.81 -12.54 -8.16
CA ALA A 134 19.74 -11.31 -7.39
C ALA A 134 19.74 -11.62 -5.89
N ILE A 135 20.34 -10.74 -5.10
CA ILE A 135 20.27 -10.78 -3.64
C ILE A 135 19.76 -9.42 -3.18
N TRP A 136 18.55 -9.42 -2.68
CA TRP A 136 17.88 -8.22 -2.18
C TRP A 136 16.84 -8.56 -1.11
N GLY A 137 16.49 -7.58 -0.32
CA GLY A 137 15.51 -7.76 0.74
C GLY A 137 14.79 -6.45 1.04
N PHE A 138 13.62 -6.58 1.63
CA PHE A 138 12.84 -5.45 2.14
C PHE A 138 12.79 -5.51 3.66
N GLY A 139 12.80 -4.36 4.28
CA GLY A 139 12.66 -4.23 5.73
C GLY A 139 11.91 -2.97 6.11
N LEU A 140 11.27 -3.01 7.26
CA LEU A 140 10.70 -1.84 7.90
C LEU A 140 11.83 -1.03 8.52
N ILE A 141 11.92 0.26 8.19
CA ILE A 141 12.92 1.17 8.76
C ILE A 141 12.36 1.85 9.99
N THR A 142 11.18 2.47 9.85
CA THR A 142 10.54 3.23 10.93
C THR A 142 9.10 2.76 11.12
N ASP A 143 8.84 2.13 12.25
CA ASP A 143 7.51 1.64 12.60
C ASP A 143 6.48 2.77 12.76
N GLN A 144 6.92 3.94 13.21
CA GLN A 144 6.06 5.11 13.38
C GLN A 144 5.52 5.67 12.06
N SER A 145 6.23 5.43 10.93
CA SER A 145 5.86 5.89 9.60
C SER A 145 4.77 5.05 8.93
N VAL A 146 4.28 4.03 9.62
CA VAL A 146 3.26 3.11 9.11
C VAL A 146 2.04 3.12 10.03
N VAL A 147 0.86 3.36 9.46
CA VAL A 147 -0.42 3.21 10.16
C VAL A 147 -1.32 2.27 9.37
N GLN A 148 -1.82 1.26 10.04
CA GLN A 148 -2.75 0.29 9.47
C GLN A 148 -4.16 0.56 9.98
N ALA A 149 -5.12 0.75 9.08
CA ALA A 149 -6.52 0.90 9.41
C ALA A 149 -7.33 -0.29 8.87
N TRP A 150 -8.11 -0.90 9.73
CA TRP A 150 -8.93 -2.05 9.39
C TRP A 150 -10.38 -1.62 9.21
N THR A 151 -10.94 -1.92 8.05
CA THR A 151 -12.32 -1.57 7.72
C THR A 151 -13.03 -2.76 7.08
N ASN A 152 -14.34 -2.81 7.33
CA ASN A 152 -15.24 -3.79 6.72
C ASN A 152 -16.05 -3.12 5.62
#